data_ced7eabfdba121440493dd613cc42b56
#
_entry.id   ced7eabfdba121440493dd613cc42b56
#
_cell.length_a   1.000
_cell.length_b   1.000
_cell.length_c   1.000
_cell.angle_alpha   90.00
_cell.angle_beta   90.00
_cell.angle_gamma   90.00
#
_symmetry.space_group_name_H-M   'P 1'
#
loop_
_entity.id
_entity.type
_entity.pdbx_description
1 polymer ?
#
loop_
_entity_poly.entity_id
_entity_poly.type
_entity_poly.pdbx_seq_one_letter_code
_entity_poly.pdbx_strand_id
1 'polypeptide(L)'
;ASPLAFAAALDAVGRARGHYNGKIDSPRLYCRALPAGLLRQTISQPAAAAYGADLVGAWDFSLEMGSDRIRDRSPNRLDGRLVNLPTRAMKGWNWDASELDWRRAPEQYGAIHFHDDDLYDAGWQTDVVFEVPRHLRSGLYAARLQDGEEVERIPFFVLPPRGTATSDTLFLIPTASYMAYANERLGYDSDLAEVASAHLPAMGREDLFLNAHREYGYSFYEVHSDGSGVSVSSRLRPILNMRPGHTSSWIGPAGVGPWQYNADLHISAWLEGMGHRFDVATDEDLHDEGLALLQRYRVVITGTHPEYYSKAMSDAVQAYLDRGGRLIYLGANGFYWRIAFHPELPGVIELRRVEDGVRDWSGEPGDYYMPFTGEYGGLWRRNGRPPQALAGVAFVAQGFDVSSYYVRKPGSFDPRAAFIFEGIGPEERIGDFGLVGGGAAGLELDIVDPNLGSPPHTLVLAASEGHGQAYILVPEEVTSTFPNVDGPQNPKVRAELAFFETPNGGGVFCTGSIAWAGSLW
;
A
#
# COMPACT_ATOMS: atom_id res chain seq x y z
N ALA A 1 -0.44 -21.79 36.49
CA ALA A 1 -0.09 -22.46 35.26
C ALA A 1 0.52 -21.42 34.31
N SER A 2 1.66 -21.70 33.71
CA SER A 2 2.24 -20.82 32.68
C SER A 2 1.50 -21.07 31.36
N PRO A 3 1.24 -20.02 30.57
CA PRO A 3 0.71 -20.19 29.23
C PRO A 3 1.70 -20.97 28.36
N LEU A 4 1.19 -21.69 27.36
CA LEU A 4 1.99 -22.32 26.31
C LEU A 4 2.14 -21.35 25.15
N ALA A 5 3.35 -21.18 24.63
CA ALA A 5 3.62 -20.44 23.40
C ALA A 5 4.28 -21.34 22.35
N PHE A 6 3.98 -21.11 21.09
CA PHE A 6 4.71 -21.62 19.92
C PHE A 6 5.49 -20.46 19.31
N ALA A 7 6.61 -20.77 18.67
CA ALA A 7 7.48 -19.79 18.00
C ALA A 7 8.12 -18.72 18.92
N ALA A 8 7.95 -18.81 20.24
CA ALA A 8 8.63 -17.94 21.20
C ALA A 8 8.72 -18.60 22.58
N ALA A 9 9.67 -18.15 23.39
CA ALA A 9 9.69 -18.41 24.83
C ALA A 9 8.95 -17.29 25.57
N LEU A 10 8.35 -17.62 26.74
CA LEU A 10 7.74 -16.63 27.60
C LEU A 10 8.65 -16.33 28.80
N ASP A 11 8.88 -15.05 29.09
CA ASP A 11 9.60 -14.63 30.28
C ASP A 11 8.75 -14.80 31.57
N ALA A 12 9.32 -14.48 32.71
CA ALA A 12 8.67 -14.63 34.01
C ALA A 12 7.37 -13.80 34.18
N VAL A 13 7.18 -12.78 33.35
CA VAL A 13 5.97 -11.93 33.36
C VAL A 13 5.05 -12.22 32.16
N GLY A 14 5.34 -13.29 31.39
CA GLY A 14 4.50 -13.73 30.28
C GLY A 14 4.73 -12.99 28.96
N ARG A 15 5.84 -12.25 28.80
CA ARG A 15 6.18 -11.59 27.54
C ARG A 15 6.94 -12.54 26.62
N ALA A 16 6.60 -12.52 25.34
CA ALA A 16 7.28 -13.31 24.33
C ALA A 16 8.73 -12.80 24.11
N ARG A 17 9.67 -13.74 24.00
CA ARG A 17 11.09 -13.48 23.74
C ARG A 17 11.70 -14.63 22.95
N GLY A 18 12.81 -14.35 22.24
CA GLY A 18 13.53 -15.36 21.47
C GLY A 18 12.63 -16.00 20.43
N HIS A 19 12.09 -15.15 19.58
CA HIS A 19 11.17 -15.54 18.51
C HIS A 19 11.85 -16.47 17.52
N TYR A 20 11.06 -17.33 16.91
CA TYR A 20 11.47 -18.30 15.92
C TYR A 20 11.13 -17.78 14.51
N ASN A 21 12.10 -17.84 13.61
CA ASN A 21 11.89 -17.60 12.18
C ASN A 21 11.63 -18.92 11.47
N GLY A 22 10.51 -19.03 10.78
CA GLY A 22 10.18 -20.21 9.99
C GLY A 22 8.73 -20.66 10.12
N LYS A 23 8.40 -21.71 9.37
CA LYS A 23 7.04 -22.24 9.29
C LYS A 23 6.80 -23.32 10.33
N ILE A 24 5.66 -23.25 11.00
CA ILE A 24 5.14 -24.30 11.88
C ILE A 24 3.78 -24.73 11.33
N ASP A 25 3.54 -26.04 11.26
CA ASP A 25 2.29 -26.62 10.80
C ASP A 25 1.77 -27.66 11.81
N SER A 26 0.50 -27.59 12.10
CA SER A 26 -0.25 -28.59 12.88
C SER A 26 0.43 -29.07 14.17
N PRO A 27 0.88 -28.18 15.07
CA PRO A 27 1.59 -28.60 16.29
C PRO A 27 0.69 -29.40 17.22
N ARG A 28 1.29 -30.38 17.93
CA ARG A 28 0.60 -31.23 18.88
C ARG A 28 1.40 -31.42 20.14
N LEU A 29 0.72 -31.48 21.26
CA LEU A 29 1.30 -31.74 22.57
C LEU A 29 0.71 -33.00 23.16
N TYR A 30 1.57 -33.89 23.67
CA TYR A 30 1.21 -35.10 24.36
C TYR A 30 1.73 -35.12 25.78
N CYS A 31 1.01 -35.72 26.71
CA CYS A 31 1.42 -35.80 28.13
C CYS A 31 2.52 -36.86 28.37
N ARG A 32 2.91 -37.63 27.36
CA ARG A 32 4.02 -38.63 27.41
C ARG A 32 4.76 -38.74 26.09
N ALA A 33 5.95 -39.29 26.13
CA ALA A 33 6.70 -39.64 24.92
C ALA A 33 5.97 -40.71 24.11
N LEU A 34 5.79 -40.46 22.81
CA LEU A 34 5.18 -41.40 21.87
C LEU A 34 6.23 -42.33 21.27
N PRO A 35 5.89 -43.62 21.00
CA PRO A 35 6.73 -44.50 20.21
C PRO A 35 6.99 -43.95 18.80
N ALA A 36 8.16 -44.20 18.24
CA ALA A 36 8.57 -43.68 16.93
C ALA A 36 7.60 -44.04 15.78
N GLY A 37 6.94 -45.21 15.83
CA GLY A 37 5.92 -45.59 14.87
C GLY A 37 4.68 -44.69 14.94
N LEU A 38 4.26 -44.35 16.15
CA LEU A 38 3.10 -43.48 16.36
C LEU A 38 3.45 -42.04 15.99
N LEU A 39 4.66 -41.56 16.28
CA LEU A 39 5.13 -40.24 15.84
C LEU A 39 5.10 -40.11 14.31
N ARG A 40 5.59 -41.11 13.57
CA ARG A 40 5.49 -41.12 12.10
C ARG A 40 4.05 -41.07 11.61
N GLN A 41 3.16 -41.81 12.27
CA GLN A 41 1.73 -41.81 11.94
C GLN A 41 1.09 -40.42 12.20
N THR A 42 1.47 -39.72 13.27
CA THR A 42 0.96 -38.35 13.54
C THR A 42 1.35 -37.35 12.45
N ILE A 43 2.50 -37.53 11.81
CA ILE A 43 2.96 -36.67 10.69
C ILE A 43 2.15 -37.02 9.43
N SER A 44 2.00 -38.29 9.08
CA SER A 44 1.34 -38.72 7.84
C SER A 44 -0.19 -38.63 7.87
N GLN A 45 -0.81 -38.58 9.03
CA GLN A 45 -2.26 -38.55 9.23
C GLN A 45 -2.67 -37.50 10.28
N PRO A 46 -2.48 -36.19 10.01
CA PRO A 46 -2.74 -35.14 10.99
C PRO A 46 -4.21 -35.06 11.45
N ALA A 47 -5.14 -35.40 10.58
CA ALA A 47 -6.58 -35.37 10.87
C ALA A 47 -7.09 -36.54 11.73
N ALA A 48 -6.27 -37.57 11.97
CA ALA A 48 -6.69 -38.68 12.81
C ALA A 48 -6.80 -38.21 14.27
N ALA A 49 -8.00 -37.86 14.67
CA ALA A 49 -8.37 -37.43 16.05
C ALA A 49 -8.13 -38.56 17.11
N ALA A 50 -7.46 -39.64 16.74
CA ALA A 50 -7.46 -40.93 17.46
C ALA A 50 -6.19 -41.16 18.27
N TYR A 51 -5.47 -40.14 18.72
CA TYR A 51 -4.26 -40.40 19.52
C TYR A 51 -4.50 -40.47 21.02
N GLY A 52 -5.75 -40.78 21.39
CA GLY A 52 -6.12 -41.24 22.71
C GLY A 52 -6.04 -40.23 23.82
N ALA A 53 -6.13 -40.72 25.06
CA ALA A 53 -6.15 -39.95 26.30
C ALA A 53 -4.84 -39.15 26.57
N ASP A 54 -3.79 -39.42 25.79
CA ASP A 54 -2.49 -38.75 25.98
C ASP A 54 -2.36 -37.42 25.22
N LEU A 55 -3.29 -37.09 24.32
CA LEU A 55 -3.28 -35.83 23.56
C LEU A 55 -3.72 -34.68 24.47
N VAL A 56 -2.82 -33.75 24.72
CA VAL A 56 -3.09 -32.52 25.49
C VAL A 56 -3.67 -31.43 24.60
N GLY A 57 -3.13 -31.22 23.41
CA GLY A 57 -3.60 -30.23 22.44
C GLY A 57 -3.18 -30.59 21.01
N ALA A 58 -3.99 -30.19 20.04
CA ALA A 58 -3.75 -30.34 18.60
C ALA A 58 -4.28 -29.10 17.88
N TRP A 59 -3.40 -28.18 17.59
CA TRP A 59 -3.79 -26.91 16.99
C TRP A 59 -3.78 -27.00 15.47
N ASP A 60 -4.94 -26.71 14.89
CA ASP A 60 -5.18 -26.78 13.46
C ASP A 60 -5.11 -25.36 12.86
N PHE A 61 -4.00 -25.04 12.22
CA PHE A 61 -3.75 -23.72 11.65
C PHE A 61 -4.45 -23.51 10.30
N SER A 62 -5.04 -24.54 9.72
CA SER A 62 -5.87 -24.44 8.52
C SER A 62 -7.28 -23.91 8.78
N LEU A 63 -7.66 -23.70 10.03
CA LEU A 63 -8.97 -23.17 10.43
C LEU A 63 -8.91 -21.66 10.70
N GLU A 64 -9.97 -20.96 10.33
CA GLU A 64 -10.15 -19.52 10.59
C GLU A 64 -8.94 -18.67 10.15
N MET A 65 -8.35 -18.97 8.99
CA MET A 65 -7.10 -18.36 8.51
C MET A 65 -7.16 -16.82 8.40
N GLY A 66 -8.35 -16.22 8.23
CA GLY A 66 -8.55 -14.78 8.18
C GLY A 66 -8.63 -14.10 9.56
N SER A 67 -8.33 -14.79 10.66
CA SER A 67 -8.44 -14.27 12.02
C SER A 67 -7.16 -14.49 12.83
N ASP A 68 -7.08 -13.88 14.01
CA ASP A 68 -6.02 -14.13 15.00
C ASP A 68 -6.24 -15.40 15.84
N ARG A 69 -7.36 -16.10 15.62
CA ARG A 69 -7.74 -17.28 16.42
C ARG A 69 -7.08 -18.56 15.93
N ILE A 70 -6.66 -19.40 16.88
CA ILE A 70 -6.10 -20.73 16.65
C ILE A 70 -6.96 -21.77 17.36
N ARG A 71 -7.47 -22.73 16.62
CA ARG A 71 -8.36 -23.77 17.14
C ARG A 71 -7.61 -25.02 17.57
N ASP A 72 -7.86 -25.44 18.81
CA ASP A 72 -7.45 -26.76 19.33
C ASP A 72 -8.54 -27.80 19.00
N ARG A 73 -8.16 -28.80 18.21
CA ARG A 73 -9.03 -29.92 17.80
C ARG A 73 -9.08 -31.03 18.85
N SER A 74 -8.26 -30.96 19.91
CA SER A 74 -8.30 -31.92 21.00
C SER A 74 -9.58 -31.82 21.83
N PRO A 75 -9.93 -32.85 22.64
CA PRO A 75 -11.05 -32.74 23.58
C PRO A 75 -10.91 -31.62 24.61
N ASN A 76 -9.68 -31.13 24.87
CA ASN A 76 -9.40 -30.13 25.89
C ASN A 76 -9.74 -28.70 25.45
N ARG A 77 -9.89 -28.45 24.12
CA ARG A 77 -10.27 -27.14 23.57
C ARG A 77 -9.41 -25.97 24.05
N LEU A 78 -8.10 -26.17 24.05
CA LEU A 78 -7.10 -25.17 24.44
C LEU A 78 -6.84 -24.21 23.28
N ASP A 79 -7.87 -23.48 22.87
CA ASP A 79 -7.76 -22.49 21.78
C ASP A 79 -6.71 -21.43 22.10
N GLY A 80 -6.02 -20.93 21.09
CA GLY A 80 -4.97 -19.92 21.19
C GLY A 80 -5.28 -18.68 20.38
N ARG A 81 -4.35 -17.71 20.44
CA ARG A 81 -4.35 -16.50 19.61
C ARG A 81 -2.97 -16.25 19.05
N LEU A 82 -2.94 -15.64 17.88
CA LEU A 82 -1.73 -15.11 17.29
C LEU A 82 -1.30 -13.83 18.01
N VAL A 83 0.00 -13.64 18.09
CA VAL A 83 0.62 -12.39 18.53
C VAL A 83 1.36 -11.81 17.33
N ASN A 84 1.18 -10.51 17.07
CA ASN A 84 1.80 -9.75 15.96
C ASN A 84 1.46 -10.20 14.54
N LEU A 85 0.38 -11.01 14.36
CA LEU A 85 -0.14 -11.43 13.06
C LEU A 85 0.92 -12.04 12.11
N PRO A 86 1.60 -13.13 12.50
CA PRO A 86 2.48 -13.86 11.59
C PRO A 86 1.69 -14.35 10.36
N THR A 87 2.40 -14.56 9.26
CA THR A 87 1.79 -14.82 7.96
C THR A 87 1.07 -16.17 7.93
N ARG A 88 -0.25 -16.16 7.67
CA ARG A 88 -1.11 -17.34 7.59
C ARG A 88 -1.34 -17.81 6.15
N ALA A 89 -2.05 -18.93 5.99
CA ALA A 89 -2.31 -19.56 4.70
C ALA A 89 -1.04 -19.82 3.90
N MET A 90 0.00 -20.29 4.59
CA MET A 90 1.27 -20.68 3.99
C MET A 90 1.27 -22.17 3.68
N LYS A 91 2.01 -22.56 2.64
CA LYS A 91 2.15 -23.97 2.24
C LYS A 91 2.58 -24.82 3.42
N GLY A 92 1.75 -25.82 3.73
CA GLY A 92 2.00 -26.81 4.76
C GLY A 92 2.93 -27.94 4.29
N TRP A 93 3.24 -28.87 5.19
CA TRP A 93 4.10 -30.02 4.93
C TRP A 93 3.57 -30.95 3.82
N ASN A 94 2.25 -30.94 3.58
CA ASN A 94 1.54 -31.80 2.62
C ASN A 94 1.14 -31.07 1.33
N TRP A 95 1.63 -29.86 1.10
CA TRP A 95 1.36 -29.12 -0.14
C TRP A 95 2.03 -29.84 -1.33
N ASP A 96 1.26 -30.18 -2.35
CA ASP A 96 1.70 -30.92 -3.54
C ASP A 96 1.46 -30.16 -4.85
N ALA A 97 1.08 -28.88 -4.77
CA ALA A 97 0.73 -28.02 -5.89
C ALA A 97 -0.52 -28.46 -6.69
N SER A 98 -1.32 -29.36 -6.18
CA SER A 98 -2.59 -29.78 -6.81
C SER A 98 -3.67 -28.69 -6.77
N GLU A 99 -3.60 -27.82 -5.77
CA GLU A 99 -4.50 -26.68 -5.61
C GLU A 99 -3.69 -25.44 -5.16
N LEU A 100 -3.94 -24.30 -5.82
CA LEU A 100 -3.26 -23.02 -5.54
C LEU A 100 -4.13 -22.07 -4.70
N ASP A 101 -5.38 -22.42 -4.48
CA ASP A 101 -6.34 -21.67 -3.67
C ASP A 101 -6.55 -22.38 -2.32
N TRP A 102 -6.00 -21.79 -1.25
CA TRP A 102 -6.10 -22.36 0.09
C TRP A 102 -7.55 -22.61 0.56
N ARG A 103 -8.54 -21.88 -0.01
CA ARG A 103 -9.96 -22.07 0.34
C ARG A 103 -10.52 -23.40 -0.16
N ARG A 104 -9.90 -24.01 -1.19
CA ARG A 104 -10.31 -25.29 -1.78
C ARG A 104 -9.59 -26.49 -1.18
N ALA A 105 -8.37 -26.26 -0.67
CA ALA A 105 -7.58 -27.28 0.02
C ALA A 105 -6.91 -26.71 1.27
N PRO A 106 -7.70 -26.23 2.26
CA PRO A 106 -7.15 -25.53 3.43
C PRO A 106 -6.14 -26.38 4.21
N GLU A 107 -6.28 -27.69 4.20
CA GLU A 107 -5.34 -28.62 4.85
C GLU A 107 -3.93 -28.60 4.25
N GLN A 108 -3.78 -28.15 3.01
CA GLN A 108 -2.47 -27.98 2.37
C GLN A 108 -1.80 -26.64 2.73
N TYR A 109 -2.54 -25.75 3.36
CA TYR A 109 -2.11 -24.39 3.72
C TYR A 109 -2.13 -24.13 5.22
N GLY A 110 -1.99 -25.21 6.00
CA GLY A 110 -2.01 -25.18 7.45
C GLY A 110 -0.72 -24.71 8.11
N ALA A 111 0.23 -24.12 7.39
CA ALA A 111 1.40 -23.53 8.00
C ALA A 111 1.17 -22.05 8.36
N ILE A 112 1.80 -21.64 9.46
CA ILE A 112 2.00 -20.24 9.82
C ILE A 112 3.49 -19.94 9.72
N HIS A 113 3.84 -18.88 9.00
CA HIS A 113 5.21 -18.38 8.93
C HIS A 113 5.40 -17.31 10.02
N PHE A 114 6.22 -17.61 11.00
CA PHE A 114 6.56 -16.76 12.12
C PHE A 114 7.88 -16.03 11.82
N HIS A 115 7.94 -14.76 12.21
CA HIS A 115 9.14 -13.94 12.09
C HIS A 115 9.44 -13.28 13.44
N ASP A 116 10.71 -13.05 13.73
CA ASP A 116 11.13 -12.41 14.99
C ASP A 116 10.90 -10.90 14.99
N ASP A 117 10.52 -10.36 13.85
CA ASP A 117 10.23 -8.95 13.56
C ASP A 117 8.79 -8.67 13.11
N ASP A 118 7.89 -9.65 13.21
CA ASP A 118 6.43 -9.42 13.01
C ASP A 118 5.90 -8.36 13.98
N LEU A 119 5.24 -7.34 13.45
CA LEU A 119 4.62 -6.28 14.24
C LEU A 119 3.38 -5.70 13.56
N TYR A 120 2.20 -5.79 14.22
CA TYR A 120 1.02 -5.04 13.79
C TYR A 120 0.55 -4.03 14.83
N ASP A 121 0.69 -4.33 16.12
CA ASP A 121 0.25 -3.46 17.21
C ASP A 121 1.37 -3.30 18.24
N ALA A 122 1.85 -2.07 18.39
CA ALA A 122 2.87 -1.72 19.38
C ALA A 122 2.36 -1.79 20.84
N GLY A 123 1.07 -2.03 21.05
CA GLY A 123 0.46 -2.20 22.37
C GLY A 123 0.49 -0.95 23.24
N TRP A 124 0.43 0.23 22.63
CA TRP A 124 0.48 1.49 23.37
C TRP A 124 -0.70 1.67 24.30
N GLN A 125 -0.42 2.21 25.49
CA GLN A 125 -1.45 2.75 26.36
C GLN A 125 -1.84 4.15 25.88
N THR A 126 -3.12 4.49 26.05
CA THR A 126 -3.62 5.82 25.68
C THR A 126 -3.15 6.86 26.69
N ASP A 127 -2.29 7.79 26.27
CA ASP A 127 -1.81 8.88 27.12
C ASP A 127 -2.75 10.09 27.09
N VAL A 128 -3.31 10.40 25.92
CA VAL A 128 -4.17 11.58 25.70
C VAL A 128 -5.40 11.18 24.87
N VAL A 129 -6.56 11.67 25.32
CA VAL A 129 -7.81 11.57 24.56
C VAL A 129 -8.22 12.98 24.13
N PHE A 130 -8.36 13.19 22.82
CA PHE A 130 -8.84 14.43 22.23
C PHE A 130 -10.26 14.23 21.68
N GLU A 131 -11.22 14.93 22.27
CA GLU A 131 -12.57 14.99 21.72
C GLU A 131 -12.63 16.02 20.60
N VAL A 132 -12.94 15.59 19.36
CA VAL A 132 -13.01 16.47 18.20
C VAL A 132 -14.15 17.48 18.39
N PRO A 133 -13.86 18.81 18.46
CA PRO A 133 -14.91 19.81 18.62
C PRO A 133 -15.86 19.85 17.40
N ARG A 134 -17.16 20.03 17.64
CA ARG A 134 -18.17 20.03 16.56
C ARG A 134 -17.96 21.10 15.50
N HIS A 135 -17.25 22.19 15.82
CA HIS A 135 -16.96 23.29 14.90
C HIS A 135 -15.65 23.08 14.11
N LEU A 136 -14.89 22.02 14.45
CA LEU A 136 -13.68 21.72 13.70
C LEU A 136 -14.05 21.22 12.30
N ARG A 137 -13.53 21.88 11.28
CA ARG A 137 -13.79 21.51 9.88
C ARG A 137 -13.11 20.19 9.53
N SER A 138 -13.65 19.51 8.54
CA SER A 138 -12.95 18.41 7.89
C SER A 138 -11.61 18.87 7.33
N GLY A 139 -10.55 18.06 7.50
CA GLY A 139 -9.20 18.40 7.07
C GLY A 139 -8.09 17.58 7.73
N LEU A 140 -6.85 17.93 7.39
CA LEU A 140 -5.65 17.33 7.95
C LEU A 140 -5.17 18.16 9.14
N TYR A 141 -4.89 17.49 10.25
CA TYR A 141 -4.48 18.11 11.50
C TYR A 141 -3.29 17.36 12.11
N ALA A 142 -2.64 18.00 13.07
CA ALA A 142 -1.62 17.33 13.88
C ALA A 142 -1.72 17.75 15.34
N ALA A 143 -1.57 16.79 16.26
CA ALA A 143 -1.31 17.08 17.65
C ALA A 143 0.14 17.55 17.78
N ARG A 144 0.33 18.78 18.24
CA ARG A 144 1.65 19.38 18.43
C ARG A 144 2.11 19.15 19.87
N LEU A 145 3.11 18.31 20.03
CA LEU A 145 3.80 18.08 21.30
C LEU A 145 5.03 18.98 21.36
N GLN A 146 5.29 19.60 22.50
CA GLN A 146 6.45 20.48 22.67
C GLN A 146 7.11 20.26 24.03
N ASP A 147 8.44 20.04 23.98
CA ASP A 147 9.30 20.02 25.16
C ASP A 147 10.49 20.96 24.93
N GLY A 148 10.50 22.10 25.60
CA GLY A 148 11.47 23.15 25.35
C GLY A 148 11.41 23.67 23.89
N GLU A 149 12.50 23.50 23.16
CA GLU A 149 12.61 23.85 21.73
C GLU A 149 12.24 22.70 20.79
N GLU A 150 12.15 21.48 21.30
CA GLU A 150 11.78 20.31 20.52
C GLU A 150 10.27 20.27 20.26
N VAL A 151 9.89 20.01 19.04
CA VAL A 151 8.49 19.94 18.60
C VAL A 151 8.27 18.68 17.79
N GLU A 152 7.30 17.89 18.24
CA GLU A 152 6.79 16.73 17.49
C GLU A 152 5.35 17.01 17.02
N ARG A 153 4.98 16.44 15.88
CA ARG A 153 3.64 16.56 15.32
C ARG A 153 3.11 15.18 14.94
N ILE A 154 2.01 14.78 15.58
CA ILE A 154 1.34 13.50 15.31
C ILE A 154 0.14 13.81 14.40
N PRO A 155 0.14 13.41 13.12
CA PRO A 155 -0.94 13.70 12.19
C PRO A 155 -2.21 12.91 12.51
N PHE A 156 -3.36 13.52 12.24
CA PHE A 156 -4.66 12.87 12.24
C PHE A 156 -5.61 13.57 11.26
N PHE A 157 -6.67 12.88 10.88
CA PHE A 157 -7.66 13.38 9.93
C PHE A 157 -8.99 13.60 10.64
N VAL A 158 -9.64 14.73 10.35
CA VAL A 158 -11.00 15.04 10.82
C VAL A 158 -11.94 14.93 9.65
N LEU A 159 -12.83 13.94 9.70
CA LEU A 159 -13.83 13.69 8.68
C LEU A 159 -15.15 14.43 9.02
N PRO A 160 -16.01 14.67 8.04
CA PRO A 160 -17.41 15.04 8.34
C PRO A 160 -18.08 13.97 9.19
N PRO A 161 -19.14 14.30 9.95
CA PRO A 161 -19.93 13.28 10.63
C PRO A 161 -20.37 12.21 9.63
N ARG A 162 -20.28 10.93 10.04
CA ARG A 162 -20.54 9.78 9.16
C ARG A 162 -21.90 9.94 8.45
N GLY A 163 -21.93 9.70 7.15
CA GLY A 163 -23.14 9.86 6.33
C GLY A 163 -23.41 11.29 5.85
N THR A 164 -22.56 12.26 6.16
CA THR A 164 -22.71 13.66 5.74
C THR A 164 -21.56 14.14 4.85
N ALA A 165 -21.71 15.30 4.24
CA ALA A 165 -20.67 16.06 3.56
C ALA A 165 -20.82 17.55 3.92
N THR A 166 -19.71 18.29 4.01
CA THR A 166 -19.70 19.73 4.27
C THR A 166 -19.18 20.54 3.08
N SER A 167 -18.75 19.83 2.02
CA SER A 167 -18.27 20.36 0.75
C SER A 167 -18.77 19.52 -0.43
N ASP A 168 -18.71 20.04 -1.63
CA ASP A 168 -18.93 19.31 -2.88
C ASP A 168 -17.68 18.52 -3.33
N THR A 169 -16.54 18.77 -2.72
CA THR A 169 -15.24 18.18 -3.05
C THR A 169 -14.72 17.33 -1.91
N LEU A 170 -14.28 16.12 -2.25
CA LEU A 170 -13.56 15.21 -1.34
C LEU A 170 -12.08 15.16 -1.74
N PHE A 171 -11.18 15.33 -0.79
CA PHE A 171 -9.80 14.91 -0.90
C PHE A 171 -9.65 13.55 -0.24
N LEU A 172 -9.48 12.50 -1.05
CA LEU A 172 -9.31 11.12 -0.60
C LEU A 172 -7.84 10.88 -0.27
N ILE A 173 -7.56 10.68 1.00
CA ILE A 173 -6.20 10.49 1.54
C ILE A 173 -5.77 9.04 1.34
N PRO A 174 -4.65 8.75 0.63
CA PRO A 174 -4.23 7.39 0.31
C PRO A 174 -3.53 6.71 1.49
N THR A 175 -4.26 6.51 2.59
CA THR A 175 -3.72 5.96 3.84
C THR A 175 -3.26 4.51 3.72
N ALA A 176 -3.79 3.75 2.77
CA ALA A 176 -3.28 2.41 2.47
C ALA A 176 -1.86 2.46 1.92
N SER A 177 -1.55 3.44 1.05
CA SER A 177 -0.18 3.68 0.58
C SER A 177 0.73 4.13 1.72
N TYR A 178 0.27 5.00 2.62
CA TYR A 178 1.07 5.39 3.79
C TYR A 178 1.42 4.19 4.68
N MET A 179 0.49 3.25 4.86
CA MET A 179 0.76 2.02 5.60
C MET A 179 1.70 1.06 4.85
N ALA A 180 1.56 1.00 3.52
CA ALA A 180 2.42 0.17 2.68
C ALA A 180 3.89 0.62 2.72
N TYR A 181 4.11 1.94 2.76
CA TYR A 181 5.43 2.58 2.85
C TYR A 181 5.84 2.95 4.29
N ALA A 182 5.11 2.47 5.30
CA ALA A 182 5.40 2.83 6.69
C ALA A 182 6.81 2.42 7.12
N ASN A 183 7.65 3.40 7.46
CA ASN A 183 9.05 3.19 7.87
C ASN A 183 9.92 2.56 6.78
N GLU A 184 9.64 2.82 5.50
CA GLU A 184 10.40 2.28 4.38
C GLU A 184 11.89 2.67 4.44
N ARG A 185 12.73 1.78 3.91
CA ARG A 185 14.21 1.91 3.90
C ARG A 185 14.76 1.78 2.48
N LEU A 186 13.97 2.17 1.48
CA LEU A 186 14.33 2.06 0.06
C LEU A 186 15.63 2.78 -0.29
N GLY A 187 15.94 3.87 0.41
CA GLY A 187 17.16 4.64 0.18
C GLY A 187 18.47 3.89 0.54
N TYR A 188 18.41 2.82 1.30
CA TYR A 188 19.62 2.12 1.77
C TYR A 188 19.50 0.59 1.90
N ASP A 189 18.29 0.02 1.90
CA ASP A 189 18.08 -1.43 1.88
C ASP A 189 17.77 -1.96 0.47
N SER A 190 17.50 -1.08 -0.52
CA SER A 190 17.22 -1.48 -1.90
C SER A 190 18.49 -1.39 -2.78
N ASP A 191 18.84 -2.47 -3.46
CA ASP A 191 19.92 -2.53 -4.45
C ASP A 191 19.69 -1.61 -5.66
N LEU A 192 18.44 -1.14 -5.86
CA LEU A 192 18.06 -0.27 -6.98
C LEU A 192 18.07 1.22 -6.63
N ALA A 193 18.25 1.60 -5.36
CA ALA A 193 18.14 2.99 -4.93
C ALA A 193 19.08 3.92 -5.69
N GLU A 194 20.34 3.57 -5.84
CA GLU A 194 21.35 4.35 -6.56
C GLU A 194 21.05 4.48 -8.06
N VAL A 195 20.57 3.39 -8.67
CA VAL A 195 20.21 3.37 -10.11
C VAL A 195 18.99 4.26 -10.35
N ALA A 196 17.98 4.14 -9.51
CA ALA A 196 16.73 4.88 -9.67
C ALA A 196 16.86 6.38 -9.31
N SER A 197 17.74 6.73 -8.37
CA SER A 197 17.98 8.11 -7.96
C SER A 197 19.12 8.80 -8.73
N ALA A 198 19.94 8.04 -9.48
CA ALA A 198 21.15 8.48 -10.19
C ALA A 198 22.25 9.07 -9.27
N HIS A 199 22.16 8.87 -7.98
CA HIS A 199 23.15 9.31 -6.99
C HIS A 199 23.19 8.35 -5.80
N LEU A 200 24.24 8.45 -4.99
CA LEU A 200 24.31 7.75 -3.71
C LEU A 200 23.37 8.43 -2.73
N PRO A 201 22.35 7.74 -2.20
CA PRO A 201 21.52 8.31 -1.15
C PRO A 201 22.36 8.67 0.08
N ALA A 202 22.25 9.91 0.52
CA ALA A 202 22.93 10.37 1.73
C ALA A 202 21.97 10.24 2.91
N MET A 203 22.17 9.24 3.76
CA MET A 203 21.30 9.02 4.93
C MET A 203 21.31 10.22 5.87
N GLY A 204 20.12 10.77 6.10
CA GLY A 204 19.87 11.79 7.09
C GLY A 204 19.74 11.22 8.51
N ARG A 205 19.51 12.10 9.49
CA ARG A 205 19.30 11.72 10.89
C ARG A 205 18.14 10.74 11.07
N GLU A 206 17.06 10.93 10.32
CA GLU A 206 15.85 10.12 10.40
C GLU A 206 16.05 8.73 9.80
N ASP A 207 16.75 8.63 8.68
CA ASP A 207 17.12 7.33 8.07
C ASP A 207 18.02 6.51 9.02
N LEU A 208 19.01 7.15 9.63
CA LEU A 208 19.89 6.51 10.62
C LEU A 208 19.11 6.05 11.85
N PHE A 209 18.14 6.84 12.29
CA PHE A 209 17.26 6.46 13.40
C PHE A 209 16.41 5.24 13.03
N LEU A 210 15.74 5.26 11.88
CA LEU A 210 14.95 4.11 11.41
C LEU A 210 15.80 2.85 11.25
N ASN A 211 17.03 2.99 10.74
CA ASN A 211 17.94 1.86 10.61
C ASN A 211 18.38 1.27 11.97
N ALA A 212 18.51 2.11 12.99
CA ALA A 212 18.82 1.68 14.36
C ALA A 212 17.62 1.09 15.11
N HIS A 213 16.39 1.39 14.65
CA HIS A 213 15.12 1.03 15.32
C HIS A 213 14.22 0.18 14.42
N ARG A 214 14.75 -0.98 13.99
CA ARG A 214 14.01 -1.95 13.16
C ARG A 214 12.79 -2.55 13.88
N GLU A 215 12.76 -2.49 15.19
CA GLU A 215 11.61 -2.88 16.02
C GLU A 215 10.34 -2.05 15.78
N TYR A 216 10.41 -0.93 15.04
CA TYR A 216 9.22 -0.17 14.61
C TYR A 216 8.52 -0.78 13.40
N GLY A 217 9.04 -1.90 12.89
CA GLY A 217 8.48 -2.69 11.80
C GLY A 217 8.88 -2.19 10.43
N TYR A 218 8.52 -2.99 9.44
CA TYR A 218 8.94 -2.86 8.05
C TYR A 218 7.79 -2.42 7.14
N SER A 219 8.13 -1.89 5.98
CA SER A 219 7.19 -1.61 4.90
C SER A 219 6.93 -2.86 4.05
N PHE A 220 6.03 -2.75 3.06
CA PHE A 220 5.83 -3.82 2.08
C PHE A 220 6.98 -3.97 1.07
N TYR A 221 8.01 -3.14 1.17
CA TYR A 221 9.18 -3.16 0.29
C TYR A 221 10.40 -3.86 0.90
N GLU A 222 10.33 -4.18 2.18
CA GLU A 222 11.39 -4.91 2.86
C GLU A 222 11.09 -6.40 2.99
N VAL A 223 12.08 -7.12 3.46
CA VAL A 223 11.99 -8.52 3.84
C VAL A 223 12.23 -8.68 5.34
N HIS A 224 11.63 -9.72 5.92
CA HIS A 224 11.91 -10.15 7.28
C HIS A 224 13.37 -10.61 7.43
N SER A 225 13.82 -10.79 8.66
CA SER A 225 15.19 -11.22 8.96
C SER A 225 15.56 -12.58 8.34
N ASP A 226 14.58 -13.40 7.97
CA ASP A 226 14.77 -14.67 7.27
C ASP A 226 14.73 -14.56 5.73
N GLY A 227 14.54 -13.36 5.19
CA GLY A 227 14.49 -13.06 3.76
C GLY A 227 13.10 -13.22 3.11
N SER A 228 12.07 -13.60 3.87
CA SER A 228 10.70 -13.62 3.36
C SER A 228 10.09 -12.23 3.30
N GLY A 229 9.15 -12.00 2.37
CA GLY A 229 8.55 -10.68 2.15
C GLY A 229 7.56 -10.27 3.23
N VAL A 230 7.58 -9.00 3.60
CA VAL A 230 6.65 -8.40 4.56
C VAL A 230 5.27 -8.27 3.91
N SER A 231 4.27 -8.96 4.46
CA SER A 231 2.92 -9.05 3.90
C SER A 231 1.83 -8.37 4.73
N VAL A 232 2.13 -7.93 5.95
CA VAL A 232 1.17 -7.27 6.85
C VAL A 232 1.70 -5.92 7.28
N SER A 233 0.87 -4.89 7.24
CA SER A 233 1.18 -3.57 7.77
C SER A 233 0.00 -3.01 8.56
N SER A 234 0.26 -2.02 9.43
CA SER A 234 -0.74 -1.49 10.34
C SER A 234 -0.44 -0.04 10.73
N ARG A 235 -1.52 0.72 11.03
CA ARG A 235 -1.41 2.04 11.68
C ARG A 235 -1.24 1.97 13.20
N LEU A 236 -1.24 0.78 13.79
CA LEU A 236 -1.13 0.56 15.26
C LEU A 236 0.33 0.44 15.72
N ARG A 237 1.26 0.97 14.96
CA ARG A 237 2.71 1.01 15.23
C ARG A 237 3.28 2.40 14.91
N PRO A 238 4.49 2.75 15.35
CA PRO A 238 5.13 3.99 14.93
C PRO A 238 5.26 4.08 13.41
N ILE A 239 4.88 5.22 12.82
CA ILE A 239 5.07 5.49 11.38
C ILE A 239 5.81 6.82 11.28
N LEU A 240 7.15 6.77 11.29
CA LEU A 240 7.99 7.95 11.41
C LEU A 240 8.02 8.79 10.14
N ASN A 241 7.90 8.17 8.97
CA ASN A 241 7.85 8.90 7.69
C ASN A 241 6.50 9.60 7.43
N MET A 242 5.49 9.44 8.29
CA MET A 242 4.29 10.30 8.33
C MET A 242 4.46 11.56 9.20
N ARG A 243 5.61 11.78 9.83
CA ARG A 243 5.85 13.03 10.58
C ARG A 243 5.85 14.22 9.60
N PRO A 244 5.07 15.28 9.87
CA PRO A 244 5.12 16.49 9.03
C PRO A 244 6.53 17.07 8.92
N GLY A 245 7.01 17.23 7.70
CA GLY A 245 8.37 17.69 7.40
C GLY A 245 9.40 16.58 7.21
N HIS A 246 9.01 15.30 7.30
CA HIS A 246 9.88 14.18 6.91
C HIS A 246 10.20 14.27 5.40
N THR A 247 11.45 14.01 5.04
CA THR A 247 11.93 13.93 3.66
C THR A 247 12.67 12.63 3.44
N SER A 248 12.51 12.05 2.26
CA SER A 248 13.20 10.81 1.89
C SER A 248 14.54 11.09 1.22
N SER A 249 15.58 10.40 1.66
CA SER A 249 16.97 10.58 1.23
C SER A 249 17.23 10.17 -0.23
N TRP A 250 16.33 9.41 -0.82
CA TRP A 250 16.44 8.91 -2.20
C TRP A 250 15.54 9.65 -3.20
N ILE A 251 14.79 10.65 -2.77
CA ILE A 251 13.86 11.43 -3.61
C ILE A 251 14.50 12.73 -4.11
N GLY A 252 14.57 12.87 -5.42
CA GLY A 252 15.09 14.04 -6.13
C GLY A 252 16.61 14.15 -6.06
N PRO A 253 17.24 14.99 -6.90
CA PRO A 253 18.70 15.08 -7.05
C PRO A 253 19.40 15.59 -5.78
N ALA A 254 18.68 16.26 -4.89
CA ALA A 254 19.22 16.71 -3.61
C ALA A 254 19.02 15.71 -2.46
N GLY A 255 18.29 14.59 -2.67
CA GLY A 255 18.01 13.59 -1.65
C GLY A 255 17.20 14.12 -0.46
N VAL A 256 16.29 15.07 -0.68
CA VAL A 256 15.45 15.70 0.36
C VAL A 256 14.01 15.94 -0.11
N GLY A 257 13.48 15.05 -0.91
CA GLY A 257 12.14 15.18 -1.47
C GLY A 257 11.03 14.75 -0.49
N PRO A 258 9.87 15.43 -0.48
CA PRO A 258 8.69 14.96 0.23
C PRO A 258 8.13 13.71 -0.45
N TRP A 259 7.69 12.75 0.37
CA TRP A 259 7.15 11.47 -0.08
C TRP A 259 5.84 11.14 0.64
N GLN A 260 4.93 10.45 -0.01
CA GLN A 260 3.66 9.98 0.55
C GLN A 260 2.88 11.10 1.27
N TYR A 261 2.60 10.97 2.56
CA TYR A 261 1.86 11.95 3.35
C TYR A 261 2.41 13.39 3.20
N ASN A 262 3.72 13.56 3.21
CA ASN A 262 4.33 14.89 3.10
C ASN A 262 4.18 15.50 1.70
N ALA A 263 4.14 14.69 0.65
CA ALA A 263 3.81 15.16 -0.70
C ALA A 263 2.32 15.56 -0.80
N ASP A 264 1.43 14.82 -0.16
CA ASP A 264 -0.02 15.10 -0.17
C ASP A 264 -0.40 16.37 0.61
N LEU A 265 0.43 16.78 1.58
CA LEU A 265 0.25 18.07 2.25
C LEU A 265 0.30 19.26 1.28
N HIS A 266 1.03 19.16 0.16
CA HIS A 266 1.06 20.22 -0.87
C HIS A 266 -0.30 20.36 -1.56
N ILE A 267 -1.02 19.27 -1.81
CA ILE A 267 -2.38 19.31 -2.39
C ILE A 267 -3.34 20.00 -1.42
N SER A 268 -3.34 19.60 -0.15
CA SER A 268 -4.23 20.21 0.85
C SER A 268 -3.92 21.69 1.07
N ALA A 269 -2.63 22.06 1.16
CA ALA A 269 -2.21 23.43 1.31
C ALA A 269 -2.60 24.30 0.09
N TRP A 270 -2.45 23.75 -1.13
CA TRP A 270 -2.87 24.42 -2.36
C TRP A 270 -4.40 24.64 -2.37
N LEU A 271 -5.20 23.63 -2.06
CA LEU A 271 -6.66 23.75 -2.00
C LEU A 271 -7.08 24.85 -1.02
N GLU A 272 -6.47 24.90 0.18
CA GLU A 272 -6.75 25.93 1.17
C GLU A 272 -6.29 27.32 0.70
N GLY A 273 -5.07 27.43 0.15
CA GLY A 273 -4.50 28.66 -0.36
C GLY A 273 -5.33 29.28 -1.49
N MET A 274 -5.90 28.44 -2.35
CA MET A 274 -6.82 28.85 -3.42
C MET A 274 -8.26 29.11 -2.94
N GLY A 275 -8.53 28.89 -1.64
CA GLY A 275 -9.85 29.11 -1.05
C GLY A 275 -10.88 28.03 -1.40
N HIS A 276 -10.44 26.89 -1.91
CA HIS A 276 -11.33 25.74 -2.18
C HIS A 276 -11.70 25.04 -0.86
N ARG A 277 -13.01 24.83 -0.70
CA ARG A 277 -13.51 24.02 0.42
C ARG A 277 -13.50 22.55 0.01
N PHE A 278 -13.02 21.71 0.91
CA PHE A 278 -13.02 20.26 0.72
C PHE A 278 -13.25 19.54 2.04
N ASP A 279 -13.77 18.33 1.94
CA ASP A 279 -13.77 17.36 3.02
C ASP A 279 -12.64 16.36 2.80
N VAL A 280 -12.25 15.63 3.85
CA VAL A 280 -11.30 14.53 3.74
C VAL A 280 -11.96 13.21 4.13
N ALA A 281 -11.50 12.12 3.54
CA ALA A 281 -11.75 10.76 3.96
C ALA A 281 -10.50 9.90 3.68
N THR A 282 -10.39 8.77 4.34
CA THR A 282 -9.26 7.84 4.18
C THR A 282 -9.64 6.65 3.32
N ASP A 283 -8.65 5.87 2.89
CA ASP A 283 -8.87 4.61 2.18
C ASP A 283 -9.66 3.60 3.01
N GLU A 284 -9.45 3.57 4.34
CA GLU A 284 -10.23 2.72 5.25
C GLU A 284 -11.71 3.12 5.26
N ASP A 285 -12.01 4.43 5.26
CA ASP A 285 -13.41 4.92 5.14
C ASP A 285 -14.01 4.57 3.78
N LEU A 286 -13.23 4.67 2.70
CA LEU A 286 -13.68 4.26 1.38
C LEU A 286 -13.92 2.76 1.30
N HIS A 287 -13.07 1.96 1.93
CA HIS A 287 -13.28 0.51 2.04
C HIS A 287 -14.59 0.17 2.75
N ASP A 288 -14.85 0.83 3.88
CA ASP A 288 -16.00 0.55 4.74
C ASP A 288 -17.33 1.07 4.16
N GLU A 289 -17.35 2.31 3.64
CA GLU A 289 -18.57 2.97 3.19
C GLU A 289 -18.83 2.81 1.67
N GLY A 290 -17.79 2.51 0.91
CA GLY A 290 -17.87 2.28 -0.52
C GLY A 290 -18.46 3.46 -1.29
N LEU A 291 -19.34 3.17 -2.25
CA LEU A 291 -20.02 4.19 -3.06
C LEU A 291 -20.83 5.17 -2.21
N ALA A 292 -21.36 4.76 -1.06
CA ALA A 292 -22.13 5.64 -0.18
C ALA A 292 -21.31 6.83 0.33
N LEU A 293 -20.00 6.68 0.48
CA LEU A 293 -19.09 7.79 0.75
C LEU A 293 -18.99 8.73 -0.46
N LEU A 294 -18.58 8.20 -1.61
CA LEU A 294 -18.20 9.01 -2.78
C LEU A 294 -19.38 9.78 -3.41
N GLN A 295 -20.57 9.17 -3.43
CA GLN A 295 -21.77 9.78 -4.06
C GLN A 295 -22.26 11.08 -3.40
N ARG A 296 -21.72 11.43 -2.22
CA ARG A 296 -22.01 12.71 -1.53
C ARG A 296 -21.26 13.88 -2.16
N TYR A 297 -20.24 13.59 -2.97
CA TYR A 297 -19.35 14.57 -3.55
C TYR A 297 -19.49 14.66 -5.06
N ARG A 298 -19.39 15.87 -5.59
CA ARG A 298 -19.37 16.11 -7.03
C ARG A 298 -18.01 15.84 -7.65
N VAL A 299 -16.94 16.05 -6.86
CA VAL A 299 -15.55 15.88 -7.26
C VAL A 299 -14.81 15.11 -6.17
N VAL A 300 -14.04 14.12 -6.59
CA VAL A 300 -13.08 13.39 -5.75
C VAL A 300 -11.68 13.68 -6.27
N ILE A 301 -10.80 14.13 -5.40
CA ILE A 301 -9.37 14.38 -5.68
C ILE A 301 -8.57 13.32 -4.95
N THR A 302 -7.62 12.67 -5.62
CA THR A 302 -6.71 11.72 -4.96
C THR A 302 -5.46 12.42 -4.45
N GLY A 303 -4.71 11.73 -3.56
CA GLY A 303 -3.33 12.08 -3.26
C GLY A 303 -2.38 11.76 -4.42
N THR A 304 -1.09 11.94 -4.16
CA THR A 304 -0.02 11.80 -5.15
C THR A 304 0.26 10.34 -5.52
N HIS A 305 -0.03 9.39 -4.61
CA HIS A 305 0.32 7.99 -4.82
C HIS A 305 -0.73 7.01 -4.25
N PRO A 306 -1.95 6.93 -4.84
CA PRO A 306 -3.00 6.03 -4.39
C PRO A 306 -2.79 4.60 -4.94
N GLU A 307 -1.69 3.96 -4.60
CA GLU A 307 -1.17 2.73 -5.22
C GLU A 307 -1.92 1.47 -4.75
N TYR A 308 -2.35 1.43 -3.49
CA TYR A 308 -2.87 0.24 -2.81
C TYR A 308 -4.38 0.31 -2.65
N TYR A 309 -5.11 -0.58 -3.33
CA TYR A 309 -6.56 -0.58 -3.34
C TYR A 309 -7.15 -1.94 -2.97
N SER A 310 -8.14 -1.94 -2.08
CA SER A 310 -8.97 -3.12 -1.87
C SER A 310 -10.04 -3.26 -2.97
N LYS A 311 -10.66 -4.44 -3.05
CA LYS A 311 -11.76 -4.67 -4.00
C LYS A 311 -12.93 -3.71 -3.75
N ALA A 312 -13.31 -3.49 -2.49
CA ALA A 312 -14.41 -2.59 -2.13
C ALA A 312 -14.14 -1.15 -2.59
N MET A 313 -12.91 -0.66 -2.40
CA MET A 313 -12.50 0.68 -2.86
C MET A 313 -12.55 0.79 -4.38
N SER A 314 -11.98 -0.18 -5.11
CA SER A 314 -11.97 -0.19 -6.57
C SER A 314 -13.40 -0.25 -7.15
N ASP A 315 -14.28 -1.08 -6.57
CA ASP A 315 -15.69 -1.17 -6.95
C ASP A 315 -16.42 0.15 -6.71
N ALA A 316 -16.13 0.82 -5.59
CA ALA A 316 -16.75 2.09 -5.24
C ALA A 316 -16.38 3.23 -6.20
N VAL A 317 -15.09 3.34 -6.56
CA VAL A 317 -14.62 4.36 -7.52
C VAL A 317 -15.22 4.10 -8.90
N GLN A 318 -15.23 2.86 -9.38
CA GLN A 318 -15.87 2.51 -10.66
C GLN A 318 -17.36 2.90 -10.65
N ALA A 319 -18.09 2.50 -9.63
CA ALA A 319 -19.53 2.81 -9.52
C ALA A 319 -19.81 4.31 -9.40
N TYR A 320 -18.90 5.07 -8.78
CA TYR A 320 -18.97 6.53 -8.70
C TYR A 320 -18.83 7.17 -10.10
N LEU A 321 -17.83 6.73 -10.87
CA LEU A 321 -17.61 7.21 -12.24
C LEU A 321 -18.76 6.85 -13.17
N ASP A 322 -19.29 5.63 -13.07
CA ASP A 322 -20.44 5.17 -13.86
C ASP A 322 -21.70 6.01 -13.60
N ARG A 323 -21.80 6.65 -12.43
CA ARG A 323 -22.93 7.53 -12.05
C ARG A 323 -22.71 9.01 -12.34
N GLY A 324 -21.64 9.35 -13.05
CA GLY A 324 -21.34 10.73 -13.42
C GLY A 324 -20.48 11.48 -12.39
N GLY A 325 -19.79 10.75 -11.51
CA GLY A 325 -18.79 11.32 -10.62
C GLY A 325 -17.58 11.87 -11.38
N ARG A 326 -16.86 12.79 -10.77
CA ARG A 326 -15.67 13.43 -11.35
C ARG A 326 -14.46 13.09 -10.50
N LEU A 327 -13.45 12.48 -11.13
CA LEU A 327 -12.20 12.11 -10.49
C LEU A 327 -11.07 13.02 -10.98
N ILE A 328 -10.34 13.62 -10.06
CA ILE A 328 -9.09 14.31 -10.32
C ILE A 328 -7.98 13.48 -9.68
N TYR A 329 -7.24 12.78 -10.50
CA TYR A 329 -6.13 11.93 -10.09
C TYR A 329 -4.81 12.73 -10.22
N LEU A 330 -4.33 13.25 -9.07
CA LEU A 330 -3.14 14.13 -9.00
C LEU A 330 -1.87 13.35 -8.66
N GLY A 331 -1.65 12.23 -9.33
CA GLY A 331 -0.54 11.35 -9.04
C GLY A 331 -0.16 10.43 -10.17
N ALA A 332 0.63 9.40 -9.83
CA ALA A 332 0.95 8.27 -10.69
C ALA A 332 0.97 6.97 -9.90
N ASN A 333 1.10 5.84 -10.61
CA ASN A 333 1.11 4.48 -10.07
C ASN A 333 -0.07 4.22 -9.11
N GLY A 334 -1.22 4.82 -9.41
CA GLY A 334 -2.45 4.59 -8.66
C GLY A 334 -3.18 3.32 -9.07
N PHE A 335 -4.00 2.78 -8.15
CA PHE A 335 -4.88 1.62 -8.40
C PHE A 335 -4.10 0.36 -8.83
N TYR A 336 -2.89 0.18 -8.31
CA TYR A 336 -1.91 -0.75 -8.85
C TYR A 336 -1.90 -2.09 -8.12
N TRP A 337 -1.64 -2.10 -6.79
CA TRP A 337 -1.62 -3.30 -5.95
C TRP A 337 -2.97 -3.58 -5.31
N ARG A 338 -3.35 -4.86 -5.33
CA ARG A 338 -4.53 -5.33 -4.60
C ARG A 338 -4.17 -5.70 -3.18
N ILE A 339 -4.88 -5.09 -2.22
CA ILE A 339 -4.75 -5.36 -0.78
C ILE A 339 -6.05 -5.88 -0.18
N ALA A 340 -5.95 -6.41 1.03
CA ALA A 340 -7.09 -6.70 1.89
C ALA A 340 -6.97 -5.91 3.21
N PHE A 341 -8.08 -5.33 3.68
CA PHE A 341 -8.20 -4.88 5.05
C PHE A 341 -8.59 -6.05 5.95
N HIS A 342 -8.07 -6.08 7.19
CA HIS A 342 -8.44 -7.11 8.14
C HIS A 342 -9.89 -6.91 8.61
N PRO A 343 -10.77 -7.96 8.56
CA PRO A 343 -12.19 -7.77 8.84
C PRO A 343 -12.54 -7.46 10.30
N GLU A 344 -11.66 -7.78 11.25
CA GLU A 344 -11.91 -7.61 12.69
C GLU A 344 -10.91 -6.66 13.37
N LEU A 345 -9.78 -6.33 12.74
CA LEU A 345 -8.73 -5.47 13.29
C LEU A 345 -8.61 -4.20 12.44
N PRO A 346 -9.21 -3.08 12.86
CA PRO A 346 -9.16 -1.83 12.09
C PRO A 346 -7.73 -1.32 11.89
N GLY A 347 -7.45 -0.77 10.70
CA GLY A 347 -6.15 -0.20 10.37
C GLY A 347 -5.05 -1.23 10.12
N VAL A 348 -5.41 -2.46 9.78
CA VAL A 348 -4.48 -3.52 9.39
C VAL A 348 -4.74 -3.90 7.94
N ILE A 349 -3.69 -3.94 7.12
CA ILE A 349 -3.74 -4.33 5.72
C ILE A 349 -2.81 -5.51 5.43
N GLU A 350 -3.18 -6.30 4.42
CA GLU A 350 -2.38 -7.39 3.88
C GLU A 350 -2.14 -7.21 2.40
N LEU A 351 -0.92 -7.51 1.97
CA LEU A 351 -0.50 -7.61 0.58
C LEU A 351 0.09 -9.02 0.30
N ARG A 352 -0.30 -9.63 -0.81
CA ARG A 352 0.41 -10.77 -1.42
C ARG A 352 0.90 -10.33 -2.79
N ARG A 353 2.22 -10.22 -2.97
CA ARG A 353 2.80 -9.79 -4.26
C ARG A 353 2.68 -10.84 -5.34
N VAL A 354 2.47 -12.10 -4.97
CA VAL A 354 2.40 -13.21 -5.92
C VAL A 354 3.72 -13.29 -6.70
N GLU A 355 3.67 -13.38 -8.03
CA GLU A 355 4.84 -13.35 -8.93
C GLU A 355 5.15 -11.94 -9.46
N ASP A 356 4.39 -10.93 -9.02
CA ASP A 356 4.49 -9.57 -9.55
C ASP A 356 5.58 -8.71 -8.89
N GLY A 357 6.13 -9.14 -7.75
CA GLY A 357 7.06 -8.37 -6.94
C GLY A 357 8.52 -8.44 -7.36
N VAL A 358 8.82 -8.48 -8.64
CA VAL A 358 10.18 -8.78 -9.17
C VAL A 358 11.26 -7.77 -8.81
N ARG A 359 10.91 -6.58 -8.32
CA ARG A 359 11.87 -5.53 -7.92
C ARG A 359 12.30 -5.64 -6.46
N ASP A 360 11.46 -6.14 -5.59
CA ASP A 360 11.69 -6.21 -4.14
C ASP A 360 11.69 -7.66 -3.67
N TRP A 361 10.51 -8.25 -3.54
CA TRP A 361 10.34 -9.65 -3.21
C TRP A 361 9.12 -10.23 -3.91
N SER A 362 9.17 -11.51 -4.23
CA SER A 362 8.04 -12.27 -4.81
C SER A 362 7.48 -13.25 -3.81
N GLY A 363 6.18 -13.52 -3.88
CA GLY A 363 5.54 -14.59 -3.12
C GLY A 363 6.08 -15.96 -3.52
N GLU A 364 6.08 -16.91 -2.60
CA GLU A 364 6.37 -18.29 -2.94
C GLU A 364 5.26 -18.90 -3.81
N PRO A 365 5.59 -19.83 -4.74
CA PRO A 365 4.56 -20.52 -5.51
C PRO A 365 3.49 -21.14 -4.61
N GLY A 366 2.21 -20.80 -4.84
CA GLY A 366 1.07 -21.24 -4.05
C GLY A 366 0.59 -20.27 -2.98
N ASP A 367 1.40 -19.31 -2.53
CA ASP A 367 1.03 -18.35 -1.49
C ASP A 367 0.35 -17.11 -2.12
N TYR A 368 -0.72 -17.33 -2.88
CA TYR A 368 -1.32 -16.32 -3.76
C TYR A 368 -2.54 -15.61 -3.20
N TYR A 369 -3.25 -16.25 -2.28
CA TYR A 369 -4.54 -15.73 -1.79
C TYR A 369 -4.39 -15.17 -0.39
N MET A 370 -4.83 -13.93 -0.21
CA MET A 370 -4.82 -13.23 1.07
C MET A 370 -5.74 -13.92 2.08
N PRO A 371 -5.26 -14.36 3.24
CA PRO A 371 -6.11 -14.97 4.27
C PRO A 371 -7.18 -14.04 4.83
N PHE A 372 -6.96 -12.73 4.88
CA PHE A 372 -7.96 -11.80 5.44
C PHE A 372 -9.29 -11.83 4.70
N THR A 373 -9.29 -11.99 3.38
CA THR A 373 -10.50 -11.95 2.56
C THR A 373 -10.69 -13.18 1.66
N GLY A 374 -9.67 -14.02 1.52
CA GLY A 374 -9.65 -15.10 0.55
C GLY A 374 -9.47 -14.64 -0.90
N GLU A 375 -9.12 -13.39 -1.13
CA GLU A 375 -8.96 -12.84 -2.47
C GLU A 375 -7.55 -13.07 -3.02
N TYR A 376 -7.44 -13.25 -4.35
CA TYR A 376 -6.15 -13.34 -5.03
C TYR A 376 -5.40 -12.01 -4.93
N GLY A 377 -4.12 -12.04 -4.60
CA GLY A 377 -3.25 -10.87 -4.48
C GLY A 377 -2.73 -10.34 -5.82
N GLY A 378 -1.53 -9.77 -5.80
CA GLY A 378 -0.83 -9.26 -6.96
C GLY A 378 -1.40 -7.95 -7.52
N LEU A 379 -1.04 -7.65 -8.75
CA LEU A 379 -1.47 -6.44 -9.45
C LEU A 379 -2.95 -6.48 -9.83
N TRP A 380 -3.62 -5.34 -9.78
CA TRP A 380 -5.01 -5.21 -10.26
C TRP A 380 -5.15 -5.61 -11.72
N ARG A 381 -4.13 -5.34 -12.56
CA ARG A 381 -4.09 -5.78 -13.95
C ARG A 381 -4.18 -7.31 -14.08
N ARG A 382 -3.46 -8.07 -13.25
CA ARG A 382 -3.57 -9.55 -13.20
C ARG A 382 -4.95 -10.03 -12.77
N ASN A 383 -5.61 -9.25 -11.96
CA ASN A 383 -7.00 -9.48 -11.55
C ASN A 383 -8.04 -9.04 -12.60
N GLY A 384 -7.61 -8.76 -13.85
CA GLY A 384 -8.48 -8.36 -14.96
C GLY A 384 -9.01 -6.92 -14.87
N ARG A 385 -8.43 -6.09 -14.01
CA ARG A 385 -8.84 -4.69 -13.78
C ARG A 385 -7.64 -3.76 -13.88
N PRO A 386 -7.13 -3.52 -15.11
CA PRO A 386 -5.98 -2.64 -15.29
C PRO A 386 -6.32 -1.20 -14.88
N PRO A 387 -5.40 -0.46 -14.23
CA PRO A 387 -5.63 0.92 -13.81
C PRO A 387 -6.06 1.84 -14.96
N GLN A 388 -5.60 1.58 -16.18
CA GLN A 388 -5.99 2.31 -17.39
C GLN A 388 -7.50 2.35 -17.60
N ALA A 389 -8.20 1.28 -17.28
CA ALA A 389 -9.66 1.21 -17.45
C ALA A 389 -10.40 2.13 -16.48
N LEU A 390 -9.83 2.43 -15.32
CA LEU A 390 -10.39 3.28 -14.27
C LEU A 390 -9.94 4.73 -14.42
N ALA A 391 -8.62 4.95 -14.50
CA ALA A 391 -7.99 6.27 -14.47
C ALA A 391 -7.63 6.82 -15.86
N GLY A 392 -7.69 5.99 -16.92
CA GLY A 392 -7.28 6.38 -18.27
C GLY A 392 -5.78 6.27 -18.50
N VAL A 393 -4.99 6.27 -17.47
CA VAL A 393 -3.53 6.14 -17.46
C VAL A 393 -3.09 5.07 -16.50
N ALA A 394 -1.89 4.55 -16.63
CA ALA A 394 -1.23 3.74 -15.61
C ALA A 394 0.29 3.77 -15.71
N PHE A 395 0.91 3.33 -14.65
CA PHE A 395 2.33 3.26 -14.39
C PHE A 395 3.10 2.52 -15.47
N VAL A 396 4.18 3.12 -15.97
CA VAL A 396 5.02 2.54 -17.01
C VAL A 396 6.49 2.74 -16.76
N ALA A 397 6.88 3.83 -16.08
CA ALA A 397 8.27 4.17 -15.87
C ALA A 397 8.47 4.88 -14.52
N GLN A 398 9.67 4.79 -14.00
CA GLN A 398 10.08 5.47 -12.76
C GLN A 398 11.50 6.02 -12.86
N GLY A 399 11.77 7.06 -12.06
CA GLY A 399 13.10 7.60 -11.79
C GLY A 399 13.00 8.66 -10.71
N PHE A 400 13.89 8.62 -9.73
CA PHE A 400 13.79 9.45 -8.53
C PHE A 400 14.85 10.55 -8.50
N ASP A 401 15.22 11.05 -9.68
CA ASP A 401 16.20 12.11 -9.93
C ASP A 401 15.51 13.43 -10.36
N VAL A 402 16.05 14.12 -11.32
CA VAL A 402 15.52 15.37 -11.87
C VAL A 402 14.17 15.16 -12.54
N SER A 403 13.16 15.84 -12.06
CA SER A 403 11.83 15.88 -12.68
C SER A 403 11.79 16.80 -13.88
N SER A 404 10.84 16.60 -14.78
CA SER A 404 10.67 17.34 -16.02
C SER A 404 9.36 18.14 -16.04
N TYR A 405 9.02 18.68 -17.18
CA TYR A 405 7.84 19.49 -17.48
C TYR A 405 6.99 18.83 -18.56
N TYR A 406 5.76 19.33 -18.75
CA TYR A 406 4.89 18.90 -19.83
C TYR A 406 4.85 19.90 -20.96
N VAL A 407 4.65 19.37 -22.18
CA VAL A 407 4.30 20.14 -23.38
C VAL A 407 2.94 19.71 -23.90
N ARG A 408 2.16 20.67 -24.41
CA ARG A 408 0.81 20.40 -24.90
C ARG A 408 0.82 19.45 -26.09
N LYS A 409 -0.16 18.56 -26.15
CA LYS A 409 -0.38 17.61 -27.25
C LYS A 409 -1.72 17.92 -27.95
N PRO A 410 -1.99 17.35 -29.15
CA PRO A 410 -3.20 17.66 -29.93
C PRO A 410 -4.51 17.59 -29.14
N GLY A 411 -4.63 16.66 -28.18
CA GLY A 411 -5.82 16.55 -27.33
C GLY A 411 -6.14 17.79 -26.48
N SER A 412 -5.15 18.65 -26.20
CA SER A 412 -5.36 19.90 -25.45
C SER A 412 -6.10 20.97 -26.25
N PHE A 413 -6.21 20.82 -27.56
CA PHE A 413 -6.94 21.71 -28.48
C PHE A 413 -8.35 21.22 -28.81
N ASP A 414 -8.74 20.06 -28.28
CA ASP A 414 -10.11 19.56 -28.40
C ASP A 414 -11.05 20.48 -27.60
N PRO A 415 -12.20 20.91 -28.17
CA PRO A 415 -13.16 21.76 -27.45
C PRO A 415 -13.62 21.20 -26.10
N ARG A 416 -13.63 19.89 -25.92
CA ARG A 416 -13.98 19.23 -24.64
C ARG A 416 -12.99 19.52 -23.51
N ALA A 417 -11.73 19.82 -23.86
CA ALA A 417 -10.64 20.10 -22.93
C ALA A 417 -10.23 21.57 -22.86
N ALA A 418 -10.84 22.45 -23.66
CA ALA A 418 -10.43 23.86 -23.77
C ALA A 418 -10.42 24.59 -22.41
N PHE A 419 -11.36 24.27 -21.52
CA PHE A 419 -11.46 24.87 -20.19
C PHE A 419 -10.27 24.55 -19.28
N ILE A 420 -9.58 23.43 -19.50
CA ILE A 420 -8.41 23.01 -18.71
C ILE A 420 -7.21 23.92 -18.99
N PHE A 421 -7.14 24.47 -20.20
CA PHE A 421 -6.01 25.27 -20.68
C PHE A 421 -6.34 26.77 -20.77
N GLU A 422 -7.39 27.22 -20.11
CA GLU A 422 -7.71 28.65 -20.05
C GLU A 422 -6.55 29.43 -19.42
N GLY A 423 -5.99 30.39 -20.15
CA GLY A 423 -4.84 31.17 -19.71
C GLY A 423 -3.47 30.52 -19.95
N ILE A 424 -3.40 29.29 -20.47
CA ILE A 424 -2.14 28.59 -20.78
C ILE A 424 -1.87 28.63 -22.30
N GLY A 425 -0.72 29.18 -22.68
CA GLY A 425 -0.32 29.28 -24.08
C GLY A 425 -0.06 27.94 -24.77
N PRO A 426 -0.14 27.86 -26.11
CA PRO A 426 0.05 26.60 -26.83
C PRO A 426 1.48 26.04 -26.73
N GLU A 427 2.48 26.89 -26.62
CA GLU A 427 3.92 26.55 -26.51
C GLU A 427 4.45 26.66 -25.09
N GLU A 428 3.59 26.95 -24.12
CA GLU A 428 3.99 27.13 -22.74
C GLU A 428 4.33 25.77 -22.11
N ARG A 429 5.45 25.73 -21.38
CA ARG A 429 5.83 24.59 -20.56
C ARG A 429 4.98 24.56 -19.31
N ILE A 430 4.44 23.42 -18.95
CA ILE A 430 3.61 23.26 -17.77
C ILE A 430 4.44 22.57 -16.70
N GLY A 431 4.64 23.24 -15.57
CA GLY A 431 5.36 22.69 -14.44
C GLY A 431 6.86 22.50 -14.69
N ASP A 432 7.55 23.49 -15.27
CA ASP A 432 9.01 23.52 -15.38
C ASP A 432 9.69 24.09 -14.10
N PHE A 433 9.00 23.97 -13.00
CA PHE A 433 9.43 24.23 -11.63
C PHE A 433 8.77 23.23 -10.70
N GLY A 434 9.33 23.05 -9.50
CA GLY A 434 8.71 22.20 -8.48
C GLY A 434 9.68 21.84 -7.35
N LEU A 435 9.12 21.48 -6.21
CA LEU A 435 9.87 21.11 -5.00
C LEU A 435 10.48 19.71 -5.11
N VAL A 436 9.90 18.86 -5.99
CA VAL A 436 10.36 17.49 -6.17
C VAL A 436 11.09 17.37 -7.50
N GLY A 437 12.41 17.26 -7.46
CA GLY A 437 13.24 17.13 -8.64
C GLY A 437 13.24 18.33 -9.59
N GLY A 438 12.61 19.47 -9.24
CA GLY A 438 12.59 20.70 -10.01
C GLY A 438 11.53 20.79 -11.11
N GLY A 439 10.57 19.86 -11.17
CA GLY A 439 9.51 19.86 -12.18
C GLY A 439 8.27 19.08 -11.78
N ALA A 440 7.21 19.20 -12.56
CA ALA A 440 5.92 18.57 -12.31
C ALA A 440 5.84 17.12 -12.79
N ALA A 441 6.72 16.68 -13.68
CA ALA A 441 6.74 15.33 -14.26
C ALA A 441 7.94 14.56 -13.72
N GLY A 442 7.73 13.70 -12.75
CA GLY A 442 8.81 12.94 -12.13
C GLY A 442 8.35 11.88 -11.16
N LEU A 443 9.32 11.17 -10.63
CA LEU A 443 9.23 10.00 -9.77
C LEU A 443 8.61 8.83 -10.53
N GLU A 444 7.34 8.60 -10.44
CA GLU A 444 6.64 7.59 -11.21
C GLU A 444 5.75 8.22 -12.26
N LEU A 445 5.67 7.58 -13.42
CA LEU A 445 5.11 8.15 -14.63
C LEU A 445 4.05 7.21 -15.20
N ASP A 446 2.86 7.77 -15.45
CA ASP A 446 1.73 7.07 -16.04
C ASP A 446 1.48 7.54 -17.48
N ILE A 447 1.09 6.61 -18.36
CA ILE A 447 0.68 6.91 -19.74
C ILE A 447 -0.67 6.32 -20.08
N VAL A 448 -1.29 6.87 -21.12
CA VAL A 448 -2.45 6.28 -21.81
C VAL A 448 -2.00 5.09 -22.65
N ASP A 449 -2.67 3.95 -22.50
CA ASP A 449 -2.49 2.78 -23.37
C ASP A 449 -3.85 2.10 -23.66
N PRO A 450 -4.44 2.34 -24.87
CA PRO A 450 -5.70 1.72 -25.25
C PRO A 450 -5.65 0.19 -25.29
N ASN A 451 -4.47 -0.41 -25.53
CA ASN A 451 -4.32 -1.87 -25.54
C ASN A 451 -4.43 -2.48 -24.14
N LEU A 452 -4.18 -1.66 -23.12
CA LEU A 452 -4.29 -2.05 -21.71
C LEU A 452 -5.57 -1.52 -21.04
N GLY A 453 -6.49 -0.89 -21.82
CA GLY A 453 -7.82 -0.56 -21.37
C GLY A 453 -8.12 0.92 -21.17
N SER A 454 -7.21 1.84 -21.53
CA SER A 454 -7.57 3.28 -21.55
C SER A 454 -8.77 3.49 -22.48
N PRO A 455 -9.80 4.27 -22.06
CA PRO A 455 -10.97 4.53 -22.90
C PRO A 455 -10.56 5.09 -24.27
N PRO A 456 -11.13 4.59 -25.39
CA PRO A 456 -10.70 5.00 -26.74
C PRO A 456 -10.84 6.49 -27.03
N HIS A 457 -11.69 7.20 -26.29
CA HIS A 457 -11.94 8.64 -26.43
C HIS A 457 -11.11 9.49 -25.46
N THR A 458 -10.15 8.88 -24.77
CA THR A 458 -9.23 9.60 -23.87
C THR A 458 -8.39 10.59 -24.67
N LEU A 459 -8.37 11.83 -24.23
CA LEU A 459 -7.53 12.89 -24.78
C LEU A 459 -6.20 12.90 -24.03
N VAL A 460 -5.10 12.71 -24.74
CA VAL A 460 -3.77 13.03 -24.25
C VAL A 460 -3.57 14.53 -24.39
N LEU A 461 -3.63 15.25 -23.29
CA LEU A 461 -3.63 16.71 -23.24
C LEU A 461 -2.21 17.28 -23.32
N ALA A 462 -1.28 16.68 -22.58
CA ALA A 462 0.13 17.06 -22.57
C ALA A 462 0.96 15.82 -22.23
N ALA A 463 2.22 15.84 -22.60
CA ALA A 463 3.16 14.78 -22.25
C ALA A 463 4.49 15.39 -21.79
N SER A 464 5.15 14.72 -20.86
CA SER A 464 6.46 15.16 -20.41
C SER A 464 7.55 14.78 -21.41
N GLU A 465 8.64 15.52 -21.37
CA GLU A 465 9.81 15.36 -22.25
C GLU A 465 11.10 15.51 -21.43
N GLY A 466 12.21 14.97 -21.97
CA GLY A 466 13.54 15.24 -21.42
C GLY A 466 13.91 14.51 -20.16
N HIS A 467 13.29 13.37 -19.87
CA HIS A 467 13.69 12.50 -18.76
C HIS A 467 15.12 11.96 -18.95
N GLY A 468 15.90 11.95 -17.89
CA GLY A 468 17.26 11.44 -17.85
C GLY A 468 17.35 9.90 -17.85
N GLN A 469 18.58 9.39 -17.81
CA GLN A 469 18.88 7.94 -17.79
C GLN A 469 18.41 7.23 -16.51
N ALA A 470 18.23 7.95 -15.41
CA ALA A 470 17.67 7.42 -14.18
C ALA A 470 16.20 6.97 -14.34
N TYR A 471 15.49 7.51 -15.33
CA TYR A 471 14.13 7.11 -15.62
C TYR A 471 14.10 5.90 -16.52
N ILE A 472 13.55 4.80 -16.05
CA ILE A 472 13.50 3.51 -16.75
C ILE A 472 12.10 2.93 -16.78
N LEU A 473 11.82 2.09 -17.77
CA LEU A 473 10.60 1.27 -17.77
C LEU A 473 10.60 0.32 -16.57
N VAL A 474 9.44 0.16 -15.95
CA VAL A 474 9.29 -0.77 -14.83
C VAL A 474 9.11 -2.20 -15.34
N PRO A 475 9.75 -3.21 -14.70
CA PRO A 475 9.72 -4.60 -15.16
C PRO A 475 8.31 -5.19 -15.27
N GLU A 476 7.40 -4.84 -14.34
CA GLU A 476 6.03 -5.34 -14.31
C GLU A 476 5.20 -4.88 -15.52
N GLU A 477 5.58 -3.76 -16.13
CA GLU A 477 4.92 -3.15 -17.31
C GLU A 477 5.65 -3.42 -18.62
N VAL A 478 6.80 -4.06 -18.57
CA VAL A 478 7.54 -4.44 -19.80
C VAL A 478 6.84 -5.63 -20.46
N THR A 479 6.13 -5.36 -21.55
CA THR A 479 5.46 -6.41 -22.35
C THR A 479 6.37 -7.05 -23.38
N SER A 480 7.57 -6.49 -23.59
CA SER A 480 8.61 -7.02 -24.45
C SER A 480 9.98 -6.50 -23.99
N THR A 481 11.02 -7.30 -24.19
CA THR A 481 12.39 -6.89 -23.90
C THR A 481 12.87 -5.89 -24.95
N PHE A 482 13.25 -4.70 -24.50
CA PHE A 482 13.92 -3.70 -25.32
C PHE A 482 15.37 -3.55 -24.84
N PRO A 483 16.35 -3.39 -25.72
CA PRO A 483 17.71 -3.05 -25.31
C PRO A 483 17.79 -1.65 -24.67
N ASN A 484 16.82 -0.78 -24.97
CA ASN A 484 16.77 0.63 -24.57
C ASN A 484 15.55 0.85 -23.68
N VAL A 485 15.74 0.97 -22.38
CA VAL A 485 14.66 1.09 -21.38
C VAL A 485 14.60 2.46 -20.70
N ASP A 486 15.61 3.31 -20.89
CA ASP A 486 15.76 4.60 -20.22
C ASP A 486 15.08 5.78 -20.95
N GLY A 487 14.95 6.91 -20.26
CA GLY A 487 14.28 8.11 -20.74
C GLY A 487 14.80 8.65 -22.07
N PRO A 488 16.13 8.80 -22.29
CA PRO A 488 16.68 9.27 -23.56
C PRO A 488 16.40 8.38 -24.77
N GLN A 489 16.12 7.12 -24.56
CA GLN A 489 16.03 6.12 -25.63
C GLN A 489 14.63 5.55 -25.84
N ASN A 490 13.78 5.57 -24.82
CA ASN A 490 12.46 4.96 -24.87
C ASN A 490 11.33 5.99 -24.80
N PRO A 491 10.54 6.13 -25.87
CA PRO A 491 9.46 7.13 -25.92
C PRO A 491 8.30 6.84 -24.97
N LYS A 492 8.23 5.66 -24.35
CA LYS A 492 7.25 5.35 -23.29
C LYS A 492 7.62 5.93 -21.94
N VAL A 493 8.89 6.30 -21.72
CA VAL A 493 9.33 6.94 -20.47
C VAL A 493 8.91 8.40 -20.47
N ARG A 494 7.66 8.63 -20.13
CA ARG A 494 7.03 9.95 -20.00
C ARG A 494 5.80 9.88 -19.12
N ALA A 495 5.37 11.02 -18.60
CA ALA A 495 4.06 11.20 -17.98
C ALA A 495 3.09 11.83 -18.98
N GLU A 496 1.80 11.52 -18.86
CA GLU A 496 0.77 12.13 -19.69
C GLU A 496 -0.35 12.75 -18.85
N LEU A 497 -0.63 14.04 -19.10
CA LEU A 497 -1.90 14.64 -18.68
C LEU A 497 -2.99 14.08 -19.58
N ALA A 498 -4.02 13.51 -18.99
CA ALA A 498 -5.11 12.90 -19.72
C ALA A 498 -6.48 13.33 -19.21
N PHE A 499 -7.46 13.34 -20.10
CA PHE A 499 -8.85 13.63 -19.78
C PHE A 499 -9.77 12.75 -20.61
N PHE A 500 -10.81 12.23 -19.98
CA PHE A 500 -11.90 11.56 -20.67
C PHE A 500 -13.22 11.76 -19.93
N GLU A 501 -14.30 11.73 -20.68
CA GLU A 501 -15.66 11.82 -20.14
C GLU A 501 -16.15 10.43 -19.77
N THR A 502 -16.87 10.33 -18.65
CA THR A 502 -17.51 9.10 -18.20
C THR A 502 -19.02 9.17 -18.46
N PRO A 503 -19.73 8.03 -18.44
CA PRO A 503 -21.20 8.05 -18.54
C PRO A 503 -21.86 9.00 -17.54
N ASN A 504 -23.05 9.49 -17.90
CA ASN A 504 -23.87 10.36 -17.03
C ASN A 504 -23.23 11.73 -16.67
N GLY A 505 -22.33 12.24 -17.53
CA GLY A 505 -21.76 13.59 -17.40
C GLY A 505 -20.66 13.74 -16.36
N GLY A 506 -20.02 12.64 -16.02
CA GLY A 506 -18.79 12.63 -15.25
C GLY A 506 -17.55 12.81 -16.10
N GLY A 507 -16.37 12.72 -15.48
CA GLY A 507 -15.10 12.79 -16.17
C GLY A 507 -13.93 12.44 -15.26
N VAL A 508 -12.81 12.10 -15.88
CA VAL A 508 -11.55 11.81 -15.18
C VAL A 508 -10.47 12.70 -15.77
N PHE A 509 -9.76 13.38 -14.90
CA PHE A 509 -8.54 14.13 -15.21
C PHE A 509 -7.37 13.52 -14.47
N CYS A 510 -6.25 13.28 -15.16
CA CYS A 510 -5.06 12.66 -14.59
C CYS A 510 -3.82 13.50 -14.88
N THR A 511 -2.89 13.52 -13.93
CA THR A 511 -1.59 14.19 -14.11
C THR A 511 -0.48 13.23 -14.52
N GLY A 512 -0.60 11.95 -14.20
CA GLY A 512 0.36 10.92 -14.58
C GLY A 512 1.74 11.08 -13.96
N SER A 513 1.86 11.80 -12.83
CA SER A 513 3.14 12.04 -12.15
C SER A 513 2.95 12.25 -10.65
N ILE A 514 3.77 11.61 -9.83
CA ILE A 514 3.82 11.83 -8.38
C ILE A 514 4.37 13.22 -8.05
N ALA A 515 5.33 13.73 -8.85
CA ALA A 515 5.96 15.02 -8.60
C ALA A 515 5.01 16.23 -8.80
N TRP A 516 3.85 16.05 -9.43
CA TRP A 516 2.91 17.12 -9.77
C TRP A 516 2.56 18.03 -8.61
N ALA A 517 2.29 17.46 -7.43
CA ALA A 517 1.88 18.25 -6.26
C ALA A 517 2.93 19.26 -5.82
N GLY A 518 4.21 18.98 -6.02
CA GLY A 518 5.32 19.89 -5.73
C GLY A 518 5.40 21.13 -6.62
N SER A 519 4.58 21.20 -7.69
CA SER A 519 4.52 22.30 -8.66
C SER A 519 3.21 23.09 -8.59
N LEU A 520 2.42 22.91 -7.54
CA LEU A 520 1.13 23.61 -7.38
C LEU A 520 1.25 25.04 -6.85
N TRP A 521 2.44 25.48 -6.42
CA TRP A 521 2.72 26.83 -5.85
C TRP A 521 3.71 27.61 -6.70
#